data_421336cf7414068c813d8de142e2001d
#
_entry.id   421336cf7414068c813d8de142e2001d
#
_cell.length_a   1.000
_cell.length_b   1.000
_cell.length_c   1.000
_cell.angle_alpha   90.00
_cell.angle_beta   90.00
_cell.angle_gamma   90.00
#
_symmetry.space_group_name_H-M   'P 1'
#
loop_
_entity.id
_entity.type
_entity.pdbx_description
1 polymer ?
#
loop_
_entity_poly.entity_id
_entity_poly.type
_entity_poly.pdbx_seq_one_letter_code
_entity_poly.pdbx_strand_id
1 'polypeptide(L)'
;RASPLDSGAVVAQLGAHLGPLAGAIGHSGGCPAIAIAMRAGLRVQRVALIATPERWERYVRWFAQEEGVDAERLIDTLRARGVDTASLVLPETVSAFDIPALIVHSEDDRTCKIEAARRVAAAWRGSEFLTVDGLGHMRILKDAAVVERVAQFMLVRCR
;
A
#
# COMPACT_ATOMS: atom_id res chain seq x y z
N ARG A 1 8.97 -11.36 10.60
CA ARG A 1 8.46 -10.79 9.32
C ARG A 1 8.90 -9.34 9.24
N ALA A 2 9.26 -8.86 8.03
CA ALA A 2 9.64 -7.47 7.81
C ALA A 2 8.42 -6.55 7.98
N SER A 3 8.61 -5.39 8.60
CA SER A 3 7.58 -4.35 8.67
C SER A 3 7.48 -3.60 7.35
N PRO A 4 6.39 -2.84 7.09
CA PRO A 4 6.33 -1.93 5.95
C PRO A 4 7.48 -0.89 5.95
N LEU A 5 7.99 -0.50 7.12
CA LEU A 5 9.15 0.39 7.25
C LEU A 5 10.41 -0.28 6.72
N ASP A 6 10.68 -1.53 7.14
CA ASP A 6 11.84 -2.29 6.64
C ASP A 6 11.74 -2.51 5.14
N SER A 7 10.55 -2.93 4.68
CA SER A 7 10.28 -3.15 3.25
C SER A 7 10.42 -1.85 2.44
N GLY A 8 9.92 -0.73 2.96
CA GLY A 8 10.04 0.58 2.35
C GLY A 8 11.49 1.04 2.24
N ALA A 9 12.30 0.82 3.28
CA ALA A 9 13.74 1.13 3.26
C ALA A 9 14.49 0.32 2.19
N VAL A 10 14.19 -0.99 2.08
CA VAL A 10 14.77 -1.86 1.04
C VAL A 10 14.35 -1.39 -0.36
N VAL A 11 13.07 -1.08 -0.56
CA VAL A 11 12.57 -0.57 -1.86
C VAL A 11 13.22 0.76 -2.24
N ALA A 12 13.43 1.67 -1.26
CA ALA A 12 14.13 2.92 -1.49
C ALA A 12 15.59 2.70 -1.91
N GLN A 13 16.30 1.79 -1.24
CA GLN A 13 17.67 1.43 -1.60
C GLN A 13 17.76 0.81 -3.00
N LEU A 14 16.83 -0.09 -3.35
CA LEU A 14 16.76 -0.64 -4.71
C LEU A 14 16.53 0.45 -5.75
N GLY A 15 15.60 1.39 -5.49
CA GLY A 15 15.35 2.52 -6.36
C GLY A 15 16.55 3.45 -6.53
N ALA A 16 17.32 3.68 -5.47
CA ALA A 16 18.56 4.44 -5.53
C ALA A 16 19.62 3.76 -6.41
N HIS A 17 19.64 2.44 -6.41
CA HIS A 17 20.59 1.65 -7.23
C HIS A 17 20.13 1.53 -8.69
N LEU A 18 18.84 1.32 -8.94
CA LEU A 18 18.29 1.10 -10.28
C LEU A 18 17.97 2.40 -11.03
N GLY A 19 17.90 3.53 -10.32
CA GLY A 19 17.43 4.80 -10.88
C GLY A 19 15.91 4.90 -10.97
N PRO A 20 15.39 5.89 -11.74
CA PRO A 20 13.95 6.10 -11.87
C PRO A 20 13.23 4.87 -12.45
N LEU A 21 12.19 4.42 -11.78
CA LEU A 21 11.40 3.27 -12.21
C LEU A 21 10.19 3.72 -13.06
N ALA A 22 9.81 2.91 -14.04
CA ALA A 22 8.59 3.13 -14.82
C ALA A 22 7.33 3.08 -13.94
N GLY A 23 7.34 2.29 -12.87
CA GLY A 23 6.26 2.25 -11.90
C GLY A 23 6.51 1.27 -10.76
N ALA A 24 5.58 1.30 -9.79
CA ALA A 24 5.57 0.37 -8.66
C ALA A 24 4.15 -0.16 -8.42
N ILE A 25 4.05 -1.45 -8.10
CA ILE A 25 2.79 -2.11 -7.76
C ILE A 25 2.91 -2.64 -6.34
N GLY A 26 2.00 -2.23 -5.46
CA GLY A 26 1.92 -2.70 -4.08
C GLY A 26 0.61 -3.45 -3.81
N HIS A 27 0.70 -4.51 -3.03
CA HIS A 27 -0.45 -5.23 -2.49
C HIS A 27 -0.40 -5.21 -0.97
N SER A 28 -1.52 -4.90 -0.32
CA SER A 28 -1.63 -4.96 1.15
C SER A 28 -0.51 -4.16 1.84
N GLY A 29 0.32 -4.80 2.67
CA GLY A 29 1.48 -4.17 3.32
C GLY A 29 2.54 -3.61 2.36
N GLY A 30 2.54 -4.02 1.09
CA GLY A 30 3.38 -3.42 0.04
C GLY A 30 2.95 -2.00 -0.34
N CYS A 31 1.69 -1.64 -0.14
CA CYS A 31 1.21 -0.29 -0.44
C CYS A 31 1.88 0.77 0.45
N PRO A 32 1.84 0.67 1.80
CA PRO A 32 2.59 1.59 2.64
C PRO A 32 4.10 1.52 2.44
N ALA A 33 4.67 0.35 2.10
CA ALA A 33 6.10 0.23 1.83
C ALA A 33 6.53 1.09 0.63
N ILE A 34 5.74 1.09 -0.46
CA ILE A 34 5.98 1.97 -1.63
C ILE A 34 5.88 3.45 -1.22
N ALA A 35 4.85 3.84 -0.47
CA ALA A 35 4.68 5.22 -0.04
C ALA A 35 5.85 5.70 0.85
N ILE A 36 6.35 4.85 1.74
CA ILE A 36 7.55 5.11 2.56
C ILE A 36 8.77 5.28 1.66
N ALA A 37 8.97 4.38 0.70
CA ALA A 37 10.09 4.44 -0.23
C ALA A 37 10.06 5.74 -1.06
N MET A 38 8.88 6.16 -1.53
CA MET A 38 8.70 7.43 -2.25
C MET A 38 9.05 8.64 -1.38
N ARG A 39 8.63 8.65 -0.11
CA ARG A 39 9.05 9.69 0.84
C ARG A 39 10.56 9.71 1.07
N ALA A 40 11.20 8.54 0.98
CA ALA A 40 12.64 8.39 1.10
C ALA A 40 13.40 8.65 -0.23
N GLY A 41 12.71 9.12 -1.27
CA GLY A 41 13.32 9.52 -2.52
C GLY A 41 13.21 8.51 -3.68
N LEU A 42 12.45 7.42 -3.53
CA LEU A 42 12.15 6.53 -4.65
C LEU A 42 11.44 7.32 -5.76
N ARG A 43 12.01 7.31 -6.94
CA ARG A 43 11.43 7.97 -8.12
C ARG A 43 10.70 6.96 -8.98
N VAL A 44 9.39 7.11 -9.09
CA VAL A 44 8.53 6.28 -9.95
C VAL A 44 7.64 7.17 -10.80
N GLN A 45 7.29 6.72 -11.99
CA GLN A 45 6.41 7.49 -12.89
C GLN A 45 4.93 7.31 -12.56
N ARG A 46 4.55 6.15 -11.97
CA ARG A 46 3.18 5.82 -11.58
C ARG A 46 3.14 4.72 -10.53
N VAL A 47 2.03 4.61 -9.81
CA VAL A 47 1.86 3.63 -8.74
C VAL A 47 0.50 2.93 -8.87
N ALA A 48 0.46 1.60 -8.69
CA ALA A 48 -0.77 0.87 -8.45
C ALA A 48 -0.79 0.31 -7.02
N LEU A 49 -1.85 0.59 -6.27
CA LEU A 49 -2.07 0.08 -4.93
C LEU A 49 -3.27 -0.85 -4.93
N ILE A 50 -3.07 -2.11 -4.55
CA ILE A 50 -4.10 -3.16 -4.56
C ILE A 50 -4.38 -3.59 -3.12
N ALA A 51 -5.66 -3.61 -2.72
CA ALA A 51 -6.11 -4.01 -1.38
C ALA A 51 -5.38 -3.25 -0.26
N THR A 52 -5.29 -1.93 -0.39
CA THR A 52 -4.47 -1.08 0.47
C THR A 52 -5.05 -0.89 1.87
N PRO A 53 -4.26 -1.01 2.95
CA PRO A 53 -4.63 -0.54 4.27
C PRO A 53 -4.56 1.00 4.34
N GLU A 54 -5.27 1.59 5.30
CA GLU A 54 -5.18 3.02 5.62
C GLU A 54 -4.12 3.31 6.68
N ARG A 55 -4.14 2.50 7.75
CA ARG A 55 -3.27 2.65 8.93
C ARG A 55 -2.61 1.33 9.23
N TRP A 56 -1.30 1.36 9.39
CA TRP A 56 -0.58 0.13 9.70
C TRP A 56 -0.89 -0.40 11.09
N GLU A 57 -1.09 0.45 12.08
CA GLU A 57 -1.48 0.02 13.42
C GLU A 57 -2.77 -0.82 13.41
N ARG A 58 -3.76 -0.43 12.59
CA ARG A 58 -5.00 -1.21 12.45
C ARG A 58 -4.75 -2.61 11.89
N TYR A 59 -3.80 -2.74 10.96
CA TYR A 59 -3.37 -4.04 10.45
C TYR A 59 -2.66 -4.86 11.54
N VAL A 60 -1.81 -4.23 12.35
CA VAL A 60 -1.13 -4.91 13.48
C VAL A 60 -2.15 -5.43 14.49
N ARG A 61 -3.18 -4.66 14.81
CA ARG A 61 -4.27 -5.07 15.70
C ARG A 61 -5.07 -6.24 15.13
N TRP A 62 -5.44 -6.16 13.85
CA TRP A 62 -6.12 -7.25 13.17
C TRP A 62 -5.26 -8.53 13.18
N PHE A 63 -3.98 -8.42 12.83
CA PHE A 63 -3.05 -9.54 12.85
C PHE A 63 -2.93 -10.17 14.24
N ALA A 64 -2.82 -9.34 15.28
CA ALA A 64 -2.76 -9.81 16.66
C ALA A 64 -4.00 -10.61 17.05
N GLN A 65 -5.18 -10.15 16.63
CA GLN A 65 -6.45 -10.86 16.86
C GLN A 65 -6.49 -12.21 16.14
N GLU A 66 -6.08 -12.29 14.87
CA GLU A 66 -6.04 -13.54 14.09
C GLU A 66 -5.07 -14.56 14.68
N GLU A 67 -3.95 -14.11 15.23
CA GLU A 67 -2.92 -14.98 15.81
C GLU A 67 -3.13 -15.25 17.31
N GLY A 68 -4.19 -14.69 17.90
CA GLY A 68 -4.51 -14.88 19.33
C GLY A 68 -3.50 -14.25 20.28
N VAL A 69 -2.80 -13.18 19.86
CA VAL A 69 -1.84 -12.45 20.69
C VAL A 69 -2.41 -11.10 21.14
N ASP A 70 -1.91 -10.60 22.28
CA ASP A 70 -2.30 -9.29 22.78
C ASP A 70 -1.78 -8.17 21.86
N ALA A 71 -2.70 -7.36 21.32
CA ALA A 71 -2.38 -6.31 20.34
C ALA A 71 -1.55 -5.19 20.97
N GLU A 72 -1.85 -4.78 22.20
CA GLU A 72 -1.10 -3.71 22.88
C GLU A 72 0.34 -4.15 23.15
N ARG A 73 0.51 -5.38 23.66
CA ARG A 73 1.83 -5.95 23.87
C ARG A 73 2.64 -6.06 22.60
N LEU A 74 1.99 -6.40 21.45
CA LEU A 74 2.64 -6.45 20.15
C LEU A 74 3.06 -5.04 19.71
N ILE A 75 2.18 -4.04 19.83
CA ILE A 75 2.45 -2.64 19.50
C ILE A 75 3.61 -2.08 20.36
N ASP A 76 3.58 -2.33 21.65
CA ASP A 76 4.66 -1.90 22.55
C ASP A 76 5.99 -2.57 22.23
N THR A 77 5.97 -3.84 21.85
CA THR A 77 7.17 -4.56 21.40
C THR A 77 7.74 -3.95 20.12
N LEU A 78 6.88 -3.58 19.17
CA LEU A 78 7.29 -2.91 17.94
C LEU A 78 7.86 -1.52 18.24
N ARG A 79 7.19 -0.74 19.11
CA ARG A 79 7.65 0.58 19.55
C ARG A 79 9.02 0.51 20.24
N ALA A 80 9.25 -0.47 21.12
CA ALA A 80 10.54 -0.69 21.79
C ALA A 80 11.67 -1.00 20.80
N ARG A 81 11.33 -1.50 19.61
CA ARG A 81 12.26 -1.74 18.49
C ARG A 81 12.38 -0.54 17.54
N GLY A 82 11.86 0.62 17.90
CA GLY A 82 11.89 1.83 17.09
C GLY A 82 10.84 1.87 15.97
N VAL A 83 9.84 0.99 16.00
CA VAL A 83 8.79 0.92 14.99
C VAL A 83 7.54 1.60 15.52
N ASP A 84 7.32 2.85 15.12
CA ASP A 84 6.09 3.58 15.45
C ASP A 84 4.96 3.20 14.47
N THR A 85 4.04 2.35 14.95
CA THR A 85 2.92 1.87 14.16
C THR A 85 1.86 2.95 13.91
N ALA A 86 1.79 3.97 14.78
CA ALA A 86 0.79 5.03 14.69
C ALA A 86 1.14 6.08 13.63
N SER A 87 2.43 6.30 13.36
CA SER A 87 2.91 7.31 12.42
C SER A 87 2.62 6.99 10.95
N LEU A 88 2.30 5.73 10.63
CA LEU A 88 2.07 5.31 9.25
C LEU A 88 0.59 5.40 8.89
N VAL A 89 0.17 6.61 8.50
CA VAL A 89 -1.16 6.93 7.99
C VAL A 89 -1.05 7.17 6.49
N LEU A 90 -1.54 6.23 5.70
CA LEU A 90 -1.32 6.24 4.25
C LEU A 90 -1.96 7.44 3.53
N PRO A 91 -3.22 7.86 3.82
CA PRO A 91 -3.80 9.08 3.25
C PRO A 91 -2.93 10.32 3.45
N GLU A 92 -2.40 10.53 4.66
CA GLU A 92 -1.51 11.65 4.97
C GLU A 92 -0.20 11.57 4.18
N THR A 93 0.32 10.35 4.02
CA THR A 93 1.57 10.13 3.28
C THR A 93 1.41 10.39 1.78
N VAL A 94 0.32 9.91 1.17
CA VAL A 94 0.12 10.00 -0.29
C VAL A 94 -0.36 11.37 -0.75
N SER A 95 -0.90 12.19 0.14
CA SER A 95 -1.36 13.56 -0.19
C SER A 95 -0.26 14.47 -0.73
N ALA A 96 1.00 14.14 -0.45
CA ALA A 96 2.17 14.87 -0.93
C ALA A 96 2.63 14.45 -2.35
N PHE A 97 2.05 13.39 -2.93
CA PHE A 97 2.47 12.88 -4.22
C PHE A 97 1.62 13.43 -5.36
N ASP A 98 2.29 13.81 -6.45
CA ASP A 98 1.67 14.37 -7.65
C ASP A 98 2.05 13.54 -8.90
N ILE A 99 1.90 12.24 -8.79
CA ILE A 99 2.09 11.28 -9.89
C ILE A 99 0.83 10.45 -10.08
N PRO A 100 0.57 9.91 -11.27
CA PRO A 100 -0.58 9.03 -11.50
C PRO A 100 -0.59 7.83 -10.58
N ALA A 101 -1.75 7.57 -9.96
CA ALA A 101 -1.98 6.40 -9.13
C ALA A 101 -3.26 5.67 -9.54
N LEU A 102 -3.23 4.33 -9.47
CA LEU A 102 -4.40 3.47 -9.59
C LEU A 102 -4.59 2.72 -8.29
N ILE A 103 -5.74 2.89 -7.64
CA ILE A 103 -6.08 2.17 -6.42
C ILE A 103 -7.16 1.17 -6.75
N VAL A 104 -6.90 -0.12 -6.51
CA VAL A 104 -7.82 -1.23 -6.80
C VAL A 104 -8.22 -1.92 -5.50
N HIS A 105 -9.50 -2.14 -5.28
CA HIS A 105 -9.98 -2.79 -4.05
C HIS A 105 -11.22 -3.65 -4.30
N SER A 106 -11.33 -4.79 -3.59
CA SER A 106 -12.51 -5.63 -3.61
C SER A 106 -13.48 -5.22 -2.49
N GLU A 107 -14.76 -5.08 -2.80
CA GLU A 107 -15.78 -4.65 -1.83
C GLU A 107 -15.93 -5.65 -0.68
N ASP A 108 -15.74 -6.94 -0.98
CA ASP A 108 -15.81 -8.04 -0.02
C ASP A 108 -14.49 -8.33 0.73
N ASP A 109 -13.48 -7.44 0.62
CA ASP A 109 -12.21 -7.59 1.34
C ASP A 109 -12.44 -7.50 2.88
N ARG A 110 -12.20 -8.62 3.56
CA ARG A 110 -12.36 -8.74 5.01
C ARG A 110 -11.11 -8.33 5.80
N THR A 111 -9.96 -8.31 5.16
CA THR A 111 -8.66 -7.95 5.76
C THR A 111 -8.48 -6.44 5.79
N CYS A 112 -8.61 -5.80 4.63
CA CYS A 112 -8.57 -4.34 4.49
C CYS A 112 -9.94 -3.87 4.00
N LYS A 113 -10.65 -3.08 4.80
CA LYS A 113 -11.97 -2.57 4.40
C LYS A 113 -11.85 -1.56 3.27
N ILE A 114 -12.79 -1.61 2.31
CA ILE A 114 -12.78 -0.73 1.13
C ILE A 114 -12.77 0.76 1.49
N GLU A 115 -13.31 1.15 2.65
CA GLU A 115 -13.27 2.53 3.14
C GLU A 115 -11.85 3.03 3.34
N ALA A 116 -10.90 2.15 3.66
CA ALA A 116 -9.48 2.50 3.74
C ALA A 116 -8.95 2.93 2.36
N ALA A 117 -9.22 2.15 1.32
CA ALA A 117 -8.82 2.47 -0.04
C ALA A 117 -9.50 3.74 -0.57
N ARG A 118 -10.78 3.95 -0.26
CA ARG A 118 -11.51 5.18 -0.61
C ARG A 118 -10.85 6.42 -0.01
N ARG A 119 -10.41 6.35 1.27
CA ARG A 119 -9.69 7.48 1.91
C ARG A 119 -8.32 7.72 1.30
N VAL A 120 -7.60 6.65 0.94
CA VAL A 120 -6.32 6.77 0.22
C VAL A 120 -6.52 7.42 -1.15
N ALA A 121 -7.52 6.98 -1.91
CA ALA A 121 -7.84 7.55 -3.21
C ALA A 121 -8.25 9.03 -3.12
N ALA A 122 -9.09 9.39 -2.14
CA ALA A 122 -9.50 10.77 -1.92
C ALA A 122 -8.34 11.70 -1.55
N ALA A 123 -7.30 11.17 -0.88
CA ALA A 123 -6.12 11.93 -0.49
C ALA A 123 -5.07 12.04 -1.60
N TRP A 124 -5.05 11.11 -2.56
CA TRP A 124 -4.08 11.12 -3.66
C TRP A 124 -4.67 11.85 -4.88
N ARG A 125 -4.26 13.08 -5.07
CA ARG A 125 -4.77 13.93 -6.16
C ARG A 125 -4.54 13.28 -7.53
N GLY A 126 -5.62 13.18 -8.32
CA GLY A 126 -5.55 12.61 -9.67
C GLY A 126 -5.46 11.08 -9.71
N SER A 127 -5.66 10.39 -8.57
CA SER A 127 -5.74 8.94 -8.57
C SER A 127 -7.02 8.43 -9.25
N GLU A 128 -6.91 7.27 -9.89
CA GLU A 128 -8.04 6.47 -10.36
C GLU A 128 -8.41 5.45 -9.27
N PHE A 129 -9.69 5.25 -9.03
CA PHE A 129 -10.18 4.25 -8.08
C PHE A 129 -11.03 3.21 -8.78
N LEU A 130 -10.63 1.95 -8.71
CA LEU A 130 -11.32 0.81 -9.28
C LEU A 130 -11.82 -0.10 -8.16
N THR A 131 -13.13 -0.34 -8.11
CA THR A 131 -13.75 -1.34 -7.25
C THR A 131 -14.06 -2.60 -8.04
N VAL A 132 -13.87 -3.74 -7.40
CA VAL A 132 -14.28 -5.05 -7.87
C VAL A 132 -15.03 -5.76 -6.75
N ASP A 133 -15.76 -6.81 -7.04
CA ASP A 133 -16.50 -7.57 -6.03
C ASP A 133 -16.20 -9.07 -6.13
N GLY A 134 -16.40 -9.79 -5.01
CA GLY A 134 -16.26 -11.25 -4.94
C GLY A 134 -14.83 -11.77 -4.97
N LEU A 135 -13.81 -10.90 -5.00
CA LEU A 135 -12.40 -11.32 -5.11
C LEU A 135 -11.67 -11.34 -3.76
N GLY A 136 -12.15 -10.56 -2.79
CA GLY A 136 -11.53 -10.47 -1.47
C GLY A 136 -10.07 -9.99 -1.52
N HIS A 137 -9.33 -10.25 -0.43
CA HIS A 137 -7.98 -9.70 -0.26
C HIS A 137 -6.92 -10.32 -1.17
N MET A 138 -6.99 -11.61 -1.43
CA MET A 138 -5.92 -12.36 -2.11
C MET A 138 -6.25 -12.73 -3.55
N ARG A 139 -7.53 -13.09 -3.84
CA ARG A 139 -7.92 -13.51 -5.19
C ARG A 139 -7.86 -12.36 -6.19
N ILE A 140 -8.00 -11.12 -5.73
CA ILE A 140 -7.85 -9.89 -6.52
C ILE A 140 -6.55 -9.86 -7.33
N LEU A 141 -5.46 -10.46 -6.82
CA LEU A 141 -4.16 -10.54 -7.52
C LEU A 141 -4.15 -11.53 -8.69
N LYS A 142 -5.13 -12.43 -8.77
CA LYS A 142 -5.21 -13.49 -9.77
C LYS A 142 -6.33 -13.25 -10.78
N ASP A 143 -7.13 -12.22 -10.56
CA ASP A 143 -8.22 -11.88 -11.47
C ASP A 143 -7.68 -11.27 -12.77
N ALA A 144 -8.06 -11.85 -13.90
CA ALA A 144 -7.53 -11.46 -15.21
C ALA A 144 -7.85 -9.99 -15.56
N ALA A 145 -9.07 -9.54 -15.24
CA ALA A 145 -9.49 -8.17 -15.53
C ALA A 145 -8.73 -7.14 -14.68
N VAL A 146 -8.48 -7.46 -13.41
CA VAL A 146 -7.66 -6.62 -12.52
C VAL A 146 -6.22 -6.57 -13.01
N VAL A 147 -5.63 -7.73 -13.34
CA VAL A 147 -4.25 -7.80 -13.87
C VAL A 147 -4.12 -7.01 -15.16
N GLU A 148 -5.06 -7.18 -16.10
CA GLU A 148 -5.06 -6.43 -17.35
C GLU A 148 -5.19 -4.92 -17.13
N ARG A 149 -6.11 -4.50 -16.25
CA ARG A 149 -6.31 -3.07 -15.95
C ARG A 149 -5.07 -2.43 -15.32
N VAL A 150 -4.42 -3.13 -14.38
CA VAL A 150 -3.18 -2.67 -13.78
C VAL A 150 -2.06 -2.62 -14.82
N ALA A 151 -1.92 -3.63 -15.66
CA ALA A 151 -0.92 -3.65 -16.73
C ALA A 151 -1.14 -2.50 -17.74
N GLN A 152 -2.36 -2.26 -18.17
CA GLN A 152 -2.71 -1.13 -19.04
C GLN A 152 -2.32 0.20 -18.39
N PHE A 153 -2.66 0.40 -17.12
CA PHE A 153 -2.28 1.60 -16.38
C PHE A 153 -0.76 1.77 -16.31
N MET A 154 -0.01 0.68 -16.09
CA MET A 154 1.45 0.72 -15.99
C MET A 154 2.15 0.97 -17.32
N LEU A 155 1.56 0.57 -18.44
CA LEU A 155 2.15 0.67 -19.77
C LEU A 155 1.86 2.01 -20.48
N VAL A 156 0.98 2.85 -19.95
CA VAL A 156 0.73 4.19 -20.54
C VAL A 156 2.03 5.01 -20.48
N ARG A 157 2.58 5.34 -21.62
CA ARG A 157 3.76 6.23 -21.68
C ARG A 157 3.35 7.63 -21.24
N CYS A 158 4.06 8.19 -20.25
CA CYS A 158 4.00 9.64 -20.02
C CYS A 158 4.56 10.33 -21.27
N ARG A 159 3.70 11.16 -21.88
CA ARG A 159 4.14 12.03 -23.00
C ARG A 159 4.98 13.17 -22.46
#